data_5f9b1fe9fc824dd191a63da87736ed78
#
_entry.id   5f9b1fe9fc824dd191a63da87736ed78
#
_cell.length_a   1.000
_cell.length_b   1.000
_cell.length_c   1.000
_cell.angle_alpha   90.00
_cell.angle_beta   90.00
_cell.angle_gamma   90.00
#
_symmetry.space_group_name_H-M   'P 1'
#
loop_
_entity.id
_entity.type
_entity.pdbx_description
1 polymer ?
#
loop_
_entity_poly.entity_id
_entity_poly.type
_entity_poly.pdbx_seq_one_letter_code
_entity_poly.pdbx_strand_id
1 'polypeptide(L)'
;MVAEMTDTPSVKRLAAATSAWRAAPDDAAARTRLAALLGRRPDLADESHLPAIASMIRDPGIDPAQFERAGWVAIGPALPDPADPQAAALWLDRHDLAIALVGETQVADAAAERLLSAVRRWLLLERQAAAFPRLAAALLRQAAINGGAWPFDAEERAALATTPDFLAAYLPEPPDAGDTDFAAPVTRAVAAQYGRWPYPVWQRPNAVALRSLAATLRACGPDAPLLPERPDILVAGCGTGREAMMLSRMAPEARVTAIELSETSLAVARARCAGQPNLRFLRHDLHAVAELGQRFDHIVCSGVLHHLPDPEAGWAALVGVLAPGGTMQVALYSRIARLQVTAARLRLGTLMREPVSDDLIREARRRLITAPLPSVTDSRDFFSTAGVHDLLFHVHEDCFDVPRIERAIDALGLKLLRFGLPTPEDEARYREMAPHDPQHRDVAAWNAYEIRNPSTFAGMYRMTLARAS
;
A
#
# COMPACT_ATOMS: atom_id res chain seq x y z
N MET A 1 20.61 -14.30 -23.95
CA MET A 1 19.65 -13.83 -22.90
C MET A 1 19.36 -12.33 -22.94
N VAL A 2 20.32 -11.42 -23.19
CA VAL A 2 20.07 -9.97 -23.28
C VAL A 2 19.36 -9.57 -24.61
N ALA A 3 19.57 -10.29 -25.70
CA ALA A 3 18.97 -9.98 -27.02
C ALA A 3 17.47 -10.35 -27.13
N GLU A 4 16.97 -11.30 -26.31
CA GLU A 4 15.54 -11.71 -26.32
C GLU A 4 14.64 -10.75 -25.53
N MET A 5 15.20 -9.93 -24.62
CA MET A 5 14.41 -8.96 -23.83
C MET A 5 13.98 -7.72 -24.62
N THR A 6 14.63 -7.43 -25.74
CA THR A 6 14.43 -6.16 -26.50
C THR A 6 13.20 -6.12 -27.40
N ASP A 7 12.51 -7.25 -27.61
CA ASP A 7 11.42 -7.35 -28.60
C ASP A 7 10.02 -7.61 -28.00
N THR A 8 9.85 -7.51 -26.67
CA THR A 8 8.52 -7.67 -26.06
C THR A 8 7.63 -6.45 -26.33
N PRO A 9 6.29 -6.65 -26.50
CA PRO A 9 5.36 -5.54 -26.70
C PRO A 9 5.43 -4.46 -25.61
N SER A 10 5.79 -4.82 -24.38
CA SER A 10 5.94 -3.91 -23.25
C SER A 10 7.16 -3.00 -23.42
N VAL A 11 8.30 -3.51 -23.88
CA VAL A 11 9.52 -2.73 -24.14
C VAL A 11 9.27 -1.72 -25.25
N LYS A 12 8.63 -2.13 -26.36
CA LYS A 12 8.28 -1.24 -27.47
C LYS A 12 7.34 -0.10 -27.03
N ARG A 13 6.34 -0.41 -26.18
CA ARG A 13 5.40 0.59 -25.64
C ARG A 13 6.12 1.57 -24.71
N LEU A 14 7.02 1.09 -23.86
CA LEU A 14 7.80 1.94 -22.97
C LEU A 14 8.71 2.87 -23.74
N ALA A 15 9.45 2.38 -24.74
CA ALA A 15 10.30 3.18 -25.60
C ALA A 15 9.51 4.28 -26.33
N ALA A 16 8.36 3.95 -26.89
CA ALA A 16 7.49 4.93 -27.57
C ALA A 16 6.95 6.00 -26.58
N ALA A 17 6.56 5.60 -25.36
CA ALA A 17 6.09 6.53 -24.34
C ALA A 17 7.22 7.45 -23.83
N THR A 18 8.42 6.92 -23.69
CA THR A 18 9.63 7.69 -23.32
C THR A 18 9.98 8.73 -24.39
N SER A 19 9.92 8.33 -25.67
CA SER A 19 10.14 9.25 -26.78
C SER A 19 9.08 10.37 -26.85
N ALA A 20 7.82 10.03 -26.65
CA ALA A 20 6.73 11.01 -26.59
C ALA A 20 6.91 12.00 -25.42
N TRP A 21 7.28 11.51 -24.23
CA TRP A 21 7.57 12.38 -23.09
C TRP A 21 8.78 13.31 -23.36
N ARG A 22 9.86 12.79 -23.95
CA ARG A 22 11.04 13.63 -24.30
C ARG A 22 10.70 14.73 -25.30
N ALA A 23 9.80 14.46 -26.23
CA ALA A 23 9.35 15.45 -27.22
C ALA A 23 8.46 16.54 -26.60
N ALA A 24 7.68 16.20 -25.56
CA ALA A 24 6.77 17.12 -24.90
C ALA A 24 6.66 16.77 -23.38
N PRO A 25 7.66 17.18 -22.55
CA PRO A 25 7.69 16.79 -21.12
C PRO A 25 6.50 17.32 -20.31
N ASP A 26 5.91 18.44 -20.71
CA ASP A 26 4.77 19.08 -20.06
C ASP A 26 3.41 18.54 -20.55
N ASP A 27 3.39 17.71 -21.59
CA ASP A 27 2.18 17.09 -22.08
C ASP A 27 1.63 16.07 -21.07
N ALA A 28 0.45 16.35 -20.53
CA ALA A 28 -0.18 15.53 -19.49
C ALA A 28 -0.46 14.09 -19.97
N ALA A 29 -0.79 13.89 -21.25
CA ALA A 29 -1.08 12.57 -21.80
C ALA A 29 0.20 11.74 -21.97
N ALA A 30 1.29 12.35 -22.44
CA ALA A 30 2.60 11.70 -22.54
C ALA A 30 3.13 11.30 -21.15
N ARG A 31 3.04 12.19 -20.17
CA ARG A 31 3.40 11.93 -18.77
C ARG A 31 2.59 10.79 -18.17
N THR A 32 1.28 10.84 -18.31
CA THR A 32 0.36 9.81 -17.80
C THR A 32 0.67 8.44 -18.39
N ARG A 33 0.92 8.38 -19.70
CA ARG A 33 1.23 7.13 -20.39
C ARG A 33 2.56 6.53 -19.94
N LEU A 34 3.60 7.34 -19.83
CA LEU A 34 4.91 6.88 -19.36
C LEU A 34 4.83 6.45 -17.88
N ALA A 35 4.16 7.25 -17.05
CA ALA A 35 3.91 6.94 -15.64
C ALA A 35 3.21 5.58 -15.45
N ALA A 36 2.15 5.32 -16.21
CA ALA A 36 1.41 4.07 -16.12
C ALA A 36 2.24 2.84 -16.56
N LEU A 37 3.16 3.01 -17.51
CA LEU A 37 4.03 1.92 -17.96
C LEU A 37 5.15 1.64 -16.95
N LEU A 38 5.85 2.66 -16.45
CA LEU A 38 6.91 2.51 -15.45
C LEU A 38 6.37 1.96 -14.13
N GLY A 39 5.18 2.40 -13.71
CA GLY A 39 4.54 1.87 -12.48
C GLY A 39 4.13 0.40 -12.59
N ARG A 40 3.80 -0.08 -13.80
CA ARG A 40 3.44 -1.50 -14.05
C ARG A 40 4.64 -2.39 -14.31
N ARG A 41 5.69 -1.87 -14.92
CA ARG A 41 6.90 -2.59 -15.32
C ARG A 41 8.14 -1.81 -14.87
N PRO A 42 8.31 -1.66 -13.54
CA PRO A 42 9.48 -0.97 -12.98
C PRO A 42 10.80 -1.68 -13.33
N ASP A 43 10.74 -2.99 -13.58
CA ASP A 43 11.85 -3.84 -14.00
C ASP A 43 12.45 -3.45 -15.39
N LEU A 44 11.71 -2.71 -16.18
CA LEU A 44 12.17 -2.20 -17.49
C LEU A 44 12.78 -0.79 -17.42
N ALA A 45 12.85 -0.18 -16.24
CA ALA A 45 13.47 1.12 -16.07
C ALA A 45 15.01 1.04 -16.22
N ASP A 46 15.59 2.03 -16.84
CA ASP A 46 17.04 2.19 -17.05
C ASP A 46 17.45 3.66 -16.92
N GLU A 47 18.72 3.95 -17.09
CA GLU A 47 19.28 5.32 -17.00
C GLU A 47 18.56 6.34 -17.91
N SER A 48 18.02 5.90 -19.03
CA SER A 48 17.32 6.78 -19.97
C SER A 48 16.02 7.35 -19.41
N HIS A 49 15.48 6.75 -18.34
CA HIS A 49 14.25 7.14 -17.67
C HIS A 49 14.47 8.06 -16.45
N LEU A 50 15.75 8.25 -15.99
CA LEU A 50 16.06 9.05 -14.79
C LEU A 50 15.45 10.46 -14.80
N PRO A 51 15.54 11.26 -15.91
CA PRO A 51 14.94 12.60 -15.93
C PRO A 51 13.41 12.57 -15.79
N ALA A 52 12.76 11.59 -16.44
CA ALA A 52 11.30 11.44 -16.38
C ALA A 52 10.84 11.07 -14.96
N ILE A 53 11.49 10.07 -14.35
CA ILE A 53 11.18 9.62 -12.98
C ILE A 53 11.40 10.77 -11.99
N ALA A 54 12.51 11.51 -12.09
CA ALA A 54 12.78 12.66 -11.24
C ALA A 54 11.72 13.76 -11.36
N SER A 55 11.27 14.04 -12.59
CA SER A 55 10.17 14.99 -12.83
C SER A 55 8.86 14.53 -12.19
N MET A 56 8.51 13.24 -12.33
CA MET A 56 7.27 12.67 -11.81
C MET A 56 7.26 12.58 -10.27
N ILE A 57 8.39 12.26 -9.63
CA ILE A 57 8.49 12.22 -8.16
C ILE A 57 8.29 13.61 -7.55
N ARG A 58 8.74 14.66 -8.23
CA ARG A 58 8.58 16.05 -7.78
C ARG A 58 7.21 16.66 -8.09
N ASP A 59 6.43 16.02 -8.95
CA ASP A 59 5.11 16.52 -9.33
C ASP A 59 4.11 16.33 -8.17
N PRO A 60 3.53 17.42 -7.62
CA PRO A 60 2.59 17.33 -6.51
C PRO A 60 1.30 16.59 -6.87
N GLY A 61 0.99 16.44 -8.16
CA GLY A 61 -0.17 15.72 -8.67
C GLY A 61 0.05 14.21 -8.86
N ILE A 62 1.25 13.70 -8.62
CA ILE A 62 1.58 12.29 -8.85
C ILE A 62 1.98 11.64 -7.52
N ASP A 63 1.46 10.43 -7.25
CA ASP A 63 1.92 9.60 -6.14
C ASP A 63 3.35 9.10 -6.43
N PRO A 64 4.38 9.59 -5.72
CA PRO A 64 5.77 9.22 -5.98
C PRO A 64 6.03 7.72 -5.73
N ALA A 65 5.21 7.08 -4.91
CA ALA A 65 5.32 5.66 -4.61
C ALA A 65 5.23 4.74 -5.85
N GLN A 66 4.61 5.23 -6.93
CA GLN A 66 4.53 4.48 -8.19
C GLN A 66 5.88 4.33 -8.90
N PHE A 67 6.82 5.23 -8.62
CA PHE A 67 8.12 5.29 -9.31
C PHE A 67 9.29 4.88 -8.41
N GLU A 68 9.02 4.58 -7.15
CA GLU A 68 10.05 4.24 -6.20
C GLU A 68 10.89 3.06 -6.70
N ARG A 69 10.25 1.94 -7.04
CA ARG A 69 10.95 0.77 -7.56
C ARG A 69 11.61 1.03 -8.92
N ALA A 70 10.92 1.71 -9.85
CA ALA A 70 11.50 2.06 -11.15
C ALA A 70 12.72 2.99 -11.01
N GLY A 71 12.68 3.91 -10.04
CA GLY A 71 13.81 4.79 -9.73
C GLY A 71 15.02 4.03 -9.22
N TRP A 72 14.83 3.11 -8.26
CA TRP A 72 15.93 2.30 -7.73
C TRP A 72 16.48 1.32 -8.78
N VAL A 73 15.62 0.72 -9.62
CA VAL A 73 16.06 -0.11 -10.74
C VAL A 73 16.91 0.69 -11.74
N ALA A 74 16.47 1.90 -12.12
CA ALA A 74 17.20 2.75 -13.04
C ALA A 74 18.54 3.26 -12.50
N ILE A 75 18.64 3.48 -11.18
CA ILE A 75 19.86 3.89 -10.48
C ILE A 75 20.76 2.68 -10.16
N GLY A 76 20.19 1.50 -9.99
CA GLY A 76 20.86 0.31 -9.43
C GLY A 76 22.29 0.03 -9.93
N PRO A 77 22.56 0.13 -11.25
CA PRO A 77 23.90 -0.08 -11.78
C PRO A 77 24.96 0.93 -11.31
N ALA A 78 24.51 2.13 -10.86
CA ALA A 78 25.38 3.22 -10.41
C ALA A 78 25.41 3.37 -8.88
N LEU A 79 24.69 2.51 -8.12
CA LEU A 79 24.70 2.58 -6.66
C LEU A 79 26.10 2.33 -6.09
N PRO A 80 26.57 3.23 -5.18
CA PRO A 80 27.85 3.05 -4.51
C PRO A 80 27.88 1.79 -3.60
N ASP A 81 29.10 1.35 -3.27
CA ASP A 81 29.29 0.27 -2.31
C ASP A 81 28.93 0.74 -0.88
N PRO A 82 28.06 0.05 -0.16
CA PRO A 82 27.79 0.35 1.25
C PRO A 82 29.03 0.26 2.18
N ALA A 83 30.07 -0.44 1.75
CA ALA A 83 31.33 -0.55 2.49
C ALA A 83 32.15 0.75 2.47
N ASP A 84 31.87 1.68 1.55
CA ASP A 84 32.43 3.04 1.53
C ASP A 84 31.32 4.07 1.72
N PRO A 85 30.85 4.28 2.96
CA PRO A 85 29.73 5.18 3.24
C PRO A 85 30.04 6.65 2.98
N GLN A 86 31.31 7.06 2.99
CA GLN A 86 31.73 8.41 2.66
C GLN A 86 31.56 8.70 1.17
N ALA A 87 32.07 7.84 0.30
CA ALA A 87 31.86 7.96 -1.14
C ALA A 87 30.37 7.87 -1.49
N ALA A 88 29.64 7.00 -0.80
CA ALA A 88 28.20 6.87 -0.98
C ALA A 88 27.44 8.16 -0.58
N ALA A 89 27.82 8.80 0.54
CA ALA A 89 27.22 10.07 0.97
C ALA A 89 27.47 11.18 -0.06
N LEU A 90 28.69 11.30 -0.58
CA LEU A 90 29.05 12.26 -1.62
C LEU A 90 28.25 12.04 -2.91
N TRP A 91 28.08 10.79 -3.31
CA TRP A 91 27.31 10.45 -4.49
C TRP A 91 25.81 10.75 -4.30
N LEU A 92 25.23 10.28 -3.18
CA LEU A 92 23.82 10.51 -2.85
C LEU A 92 23.46 12.00 -2.77
N ASP A 93 24.28 12.81 -2.08
CA ASP A 93 23.99 14.24 -1.89
C ASP A 93 24.01 15.02 -3.22
N ARG A 94 24.75 14.53 -4.22
CA ARG A 94 24.83 15.11 -5.57
C ARG A 94 23.80 14.53 -6.54
N HIS A 95 23.20 13.40 -6.22
CA HIS A 95 22.29 12.69 -7.13
C HIS A 95 20.84 13.08 -6.86
N ASP A 96 20.31 14.01 -7.64
CA ASP A 96 18.98 14.61 -7.44
C ASP A 96 17.82 13.60 -7.36
N LEU A 97 17.84 12.55 -8.19
CA LEU A 97 16.81 11.52 -8.14
C LEU A 97 16.91 10.67 -6.86
N ALA A 98 18.13 10.29 -6.44
CA ALA A 98 18.31 9.52 -5.22
C ALA A 98 17.81 10.31 -3.99
N ILE A 99 18.15 11.59 -3.89
CA ILE A 99 17.63 12.49 -2.83
C ILE A 99 16.10 12.57 -2.87
N ALA A 100 15.51 12.67 -4.06
CA ALA A 100 14.06 12.71 -4.21
C ALA A 100 13.41 11.37 -3.80
N LEU A 101 13.96 10.23 -4.20
CA LEU A 101 13.49 8.91 -3.80
C LEU A 101 13.54 8.76 -2.26
N VAL A 102 14.65 9.11 -1.64
CA VAL A 102 14.82 9.02 -0.18
C VAL A 102 13.87 9.95 0.56
N GLY A 103 13.66 11.17 0.07
CA GLY A 103 12.88 12.18 0.78
C GLY A 103 11.38 12.20 0.48
N GLU A 104 10.93 11.59 -0.63
CA GLU A 104 9.55 11.70 -1.12
C GLU A 104 8.84 10.35 -1.22
N THR A 105 9.57 9.22 -1.11
CA THR A 105 8.99 7.88 -1.20
C THR A 105 9.32 7.06 0.05
N GLN A 106 8.51 6.04 0.34
CA GLN A 106 8.94 4.98 1.24
C GLN A 106 9.94 4.10 0.48
N VAL A 107 11.20 4.12 0.88
CA VAL A 107 12.21 3.23 0.32
C VAL A 107 11.86 1.78 0.66
N ALA A 108 11.47 1.02 -0.35
CA ALA A 108 11.06 -0.39 -0.27
C ALA A 108 11.98 -1.29 -1.13
N ASP A 109 13.25 -0.92 -1.21
CA ASP A 109 14.31 -1.66 -1.87
C ASP A 109 15.41 -2.02 -0.87
N ALA A 110 15.72 -3.32 -0.75
CA ALA A 110 16.65 -3.83 0.26
C ALA A 110 18.12 -3.40 0.01
N ALA A 111 18.52 -3.18 -1.24
CA ALA A 111 19.87 -2.70 -1.56
C ALA A 111 20.00 -1.21 -1.20
N ALA A 112 19.00 -0.41 -1.58
CA ALA A 112 18.93 1.00 -1.21
C ALA A 112 18.88 1.18 0.33
N GLU A 113 18.07 0.37 1.04
CA GLU A 113 18.02 0.43 2.51
C GLU A 113 19.37 0.12 3.15
N ARG A 114 20.08 -0.91 2.67
CA ARG A 114 21.43 -1.25 3.17
C ARG A 114 22.41 -0.08 2.98
N LEU A 115 22.44 0.49 1.77
CA LEU A 115 23.29 1.64 1.46
C LEU A 115 22.97 2.83 2.37
N LEU A 116 21.69 3.19 2.46
CA LEU A 116 21.23 4.35 3.24
C LEU A 116 21.42 4.15 4.74
N SER A 117 21.28 2.92 5.25
CA SER A 117 21.58 2.60 6.65
C SER A 117 23.07 2.73 6.96
N ALA A 118 23.96 2.27 6.07
CA ALA A 118 25.40 2.44 6.23
C ALA A 118 25.80 3.92 6.20
N VAL A 119 25.23 4.69 5.29
CA VAL A 119 25.49 6.15 5.19
C VAL A 119 24.91 6.88 6.41
N ARG A 120 23.69 6.57 6.86
CA ARG A 120 23.08 7.15 8.05
C ARG A 120 23.96 6.92 9.28
N ARG A 121 24.43 5.67 9.45
CA ARG A 121 25.35 5.29 10.54
C ARG A 121 26.64 6.11 10.48
N TRP A 122 27.26 6.22 9.32
CA TRP A 122 28.50 7.00 9.14
C TRP A 122 28.28 8.48 9.43
N LEU A 123 27.19 9.08 8.94
CA LEU A 123 26.86 10.49 9.23
C LEU A 123 26.71 10.76 10.74
N LEU A 124 26.15 9.80 11.47
CA LEU A 124 25.99 9.89 12.93
C LEU A 124 27.33 9.78 13.65
N LEU A 125 28.06 8.67 13.41
CA LEU A 125 29.26 8.34 14.18
C LEU A 125 30.42 9.30 13.91
N GLU A 126 30.58 9.72 12.65
CA GLU A 126 31.61 10.69 12.23
C GLU A 126 31.14 12.15 12.33
N ARG A 127 29.90 12.39 12.83
CA ARG A 127 29.29 13.73 12.99
C ARG A 127 29.27 14.56 11.69
N GLN A 128 29.05 13.90 10.55
CA GLN A 128 29.12 14.52 9.23
C GLN A 128 27.79 15.06 8.70
N ALA A 129 26.69 14.96 9.45
CA ALA A 129 25.34 15.37 8.98
C ALA A 129 25.29 16.82 8.46
N ALA A 130 26.03 17.76 9.11
CA ALA A 130 26.08 19.15 8.69
C ALA A 130 26.83 19.38 7.36
N ALA A 131 27.73 18.46 6.98
CA ALA A 131 28.45 18.52 5.70
C ALA A 131 27.60 18.05 4.51
N PHE A 132 26.50 17.32 4.79
CA PHE A 132 25.59 16.75 3.79
C PHE A 132 24.13 17.15 4.06
N PRO A 133 23.78 18.44 4.00
CA PRO A 133 22.48 18.94 4.48
C PRO A 133 21.30 18.41 3.66
N ARG A 134 21.47 18.19 2.35
CA ARG A 134 20.41 17.64 1.49
C ARG A 134 20.10 16.20 1.85
N LEU A 135 21.13 15.39 2.02
CA LEU A 135 21.02 13.99 2.38
C LEU A 135 20.48 13.82 3.81
N ALA A 136 20.99 14.59 4.77
CA ALA A 136 20.49 14.59 6.14
C ALA A 136 18.98 14.93 6.19
N ALA A 137 18.56 15.98 5.48
CA ALA A 137 17.14 16.33 5.38
C ALA A 137 16.30 15.24 4.70
N ALA A 138 16.84 14.54 3.68
CA ALA A 138 16.14 13.44 3.04
C ALA A 138 16.00 12.24 4.00
N LEU A 139 17.02 11.89 4.78
CA LEU A 139 16.98 10.84 5.79
C LEU A 139 16.00 11.14 6.92
N LEU A 140 15.90 12.40 7.38
CA LEU A 140 14.87 12.83 8.32
C LEU A 140 13.47 12.59 7.79
N ARG A 141 13.21 12.98 6.54
CA ARG A 141 11.91 12.72 5.88
C ARG A 141 11.65 11.22 5.71
N GLN A 142 12.67 10.45 5.32
CA GLN A 142 12.54 9.00 5.20
C GLN A 142 12.16 8.33 6.52
N ALA A 143 12.78 8.74 7.64
CA ALA A 143 12.42 8.22 8.96
C ALA A 143 10.98 8.56 9.34
N ALA A 144 10.50 9.77 9.03
CA ALA A 144 9.11 10.16 9.21
C ALA A 144 8.16 9.33 8.32
N ILE A 145 8.56 9.02 7.07
CA ILE A 145 7.77 8.21 6.13
C ILE A 145 7.67 6.77 6.59
N ASN A 146 8.77 6.15 7.03
CA ASN A 146 8.83 4.74 7.40
C ASN A 146 8.62 4.47 8.90
N GLY A 147 8.41 5.52 9.71
CA GLY A 147 8.24 5.41 11.16
C GLY A 147 9.52 4.98 11.91
N GLY A 148 10.70 5.25 11.34
CA GLY A 148 11.99 4.82 11.92
C GLY A 148 12.19 3.29 11.89
N ALA A 149 11.69 2.63 10.86
CA ALA A 149 11.72 1.16 10.74
C ALA A 149 13.12 0.56 10.55
N TRP A 150 14.11 1.33 10.08
CA TRP A 150 15.42 0.81 9.79
C TRP A 150 16.18 0.42 11.07
N PRO A 151 16.70 -0.82 11.15
CA PRO A 151 17.45 -1.26 12.31
C PRO A 151 18.70 -0.39 12.56
N PHE A 152 19.11 -0.32 13.80
CA PHE A 152 20.35 0.31 14.25
C PHE A 152 20.90 -0.40 15.48
N ASP A 153 22.21 -0.27 15.72
CA ASP A 153 22.92 -1.01 16.75
C ASP A 153 23.09 -0.23 18.07
N ALA A 154 23.79 -0.84 19.03
CA ALA A 154 24.04 -0.24 20.34
C ALA A 154 24.99 0.96 20.27
N GLU A 155 25.94 0.98 19.33
CA GLU A 155 26.88 2.08 19.13
C GLU A 155 26.15 3.30 18.58
N GLU A 156 25.26 3.11 17.56
CA GLU A 156 24.40 4.17 17.06
C GLU A 156 23.49 4.71 18.17
N ARG A 157 22.90 3.84 19.00
CA ARG A 157 22.05 4.25 20.13
C ARG A 157 22.81 5.11 21.14
N ALA A 158 24.03 4.76 21.47
CA ALA A 158 24.88 5.53 22.37
C ALA A 158 25.26 6.89 21.76
N ALA A 159 25.59 6.93 20.47
CA ALA A 159 25.92 8.18 19.76
C ALA A 159 24.73 9.13 19.68
N LEU A 160 23.50 8.63 19.48
CA LEU A 160 22.28 9.44 19.43
C LEU A 160 22.04 10.23 20.72
N ALA A 161 22.44 9.68 21.89
CA ALA A 161 22.33 10.40 23.17
C ALA A 161 23.18 11.70 23.20
N THR A 162 24.23 11.79 22.37
CA THR A 162 25.15 12.93 22.28
C THR A 162 24.97 13.77 21.00
N THR A 163 24.06 13.36 20.11
CA THR A 163 23.79 14.03 18.82
C THR A 163 22.29 14.19 18.61
N PRO A 164 21.62 15.00 19.48
CA PRO A 164 20.15 15.10 19.47
C PRO A 164 19.60 15.67 18.16
N ASP A 165 20.32 16.52 17.46
CA ASP A 165 19.89 17.15 16.21
C ASP A 165 19.67 16.13 15.06
N PHE A 166 20.27 14.95 15.17
CA PHE A 166 20.10 13.89 14.18
C PHE A 166 19.20 12.73 14.66
N LEU A 167 18.66 12.84 15.90
CA LEU A 167 17.82 11.81 16.51
C LEU A 167 16.58 11.48 15.66
N ALA A 168 15.92 12.49 15.10
CA ALA A 168 14.72 12.29 14.29
C ALA A 168 14.96 11.48 13.01
N ALA A 169 16.21 11.35 12.52
CA ALA A 169 16.57 10.46 11.42
C ALA A 169 16.53 8.96 11.80
N TYR A 170 16.39 8.68 13.09
CA TYR A 170 16.30 7.31 13.64
C TYR A 170 14.97 7.05 14.34
N LEU A 171 14.53 8.00 15.13
CA LEU A 171 13.39 7.90 16.04
C LEU A 171 12.46 9.09 15.80
N PRO A 172 11.63 9.07 14.76
CA PRO A 172 10.62 10.11 14.56
C PRO A 172 9.61 10.07 15.72
N GLU A 173 9.05 11.22 16.04
CA GLU A 173 8.00 11.30 17.07
C GLU A 173 6.81 10.42 16.66
N PRO A 174 6.37 9.49 17.52
CA PRO A 174 5.19 8.72 17.25
C PRO A 174 3.93 9.58 17.32
N PRO A 175 2.90 9.29 16.53
CA PRO A 175 1.61 9.95 16.67
C PRO A 175 1.01 9.64 18.06
N ASP A 176 0.21 10.55 18.57
CA ASP A 176 -0.61 10.31 19.77
C ASP A 176 -1.60 9.18 19.49
N ALA A 177 -1.71 8.22 20.40
CA ALA A 177 -2.53 7.03 20.23
C ALA A 177 -4.05 7.31 20.12
N GLY A 178 -4.48 8.50 20.53
CA GLY A 178 -5.89 8.90 20.51
C GLY A 178 -6.77 8.12 21.52
N ASP A 179 -8.07 8.39 21.46
CA ASP A 179 -9.06 7.75 22.32
C ASP A 179 -9.47 6.38 21.75
N THR A 180 -9.52 5.36 22.63
CA THR A 180 -9.84 3.96 22.33
C THR A 180 -11.08 3.46 23.08
N ASP A 181 -12.01 4.35 23.41
CA ASP A 181 -13.22 4.01 24.18
C ASP A 181 -14.24 3.25 23.31
N PHE A 182 -14.02 1.95 23.15
CA PHE A 182 -14.92 1.01 22.50
C PHE A 182 -15.26 -0.15 23.43
N ALA A 183 -16.52 -0.60 23.40
CA ALA A 183 -17.00 -1.64 24.31
C ALA A 183 -16.31 -3.01 24.04
N ALA A 184 -16.20 -3.42 22.78
CA ALA A 184 -15.63 -4.71 22.41
C ALA A 184 -14.10 -4.73 22.57
N PRO A 185 -13.51 -5.74 23.25
CA PRO A 185 -12.07 -5.79 23.50
C PRO A 185 -11.21 -5.81 22.22
N VAL A 186 -11.62 -6.57 21.20
CA VAL A 186 -10.89 -6.64 19.91
C VAL A 186 -10.97 -5.30 19.20
N THR A 187 -12.13 -4.65 19.15
CA THR A 187 -12.31 -3.33 18.56
C THR A 187 -11.40 -2.29 19.21
N ARG A 188 -11.32 -2.30 20.57
CA ARG A 188 -10.38 -1.44 21.30
C ARG A 188 -8.92 -1.70 20.94
N ALA A 189 -8.53 -2.98 20.87
CA ALA A 189 -7.16 -3.35 20.53
C ALA A 189 -6.79 -2.92 19.11
N VAL A 190 -7.70 -3.08 18.15
CA VAL A 190 -7.52 -2.61 16.75
C VAL A 190 -7.44 -1.08 16.69
N ALA A 191 -8.31 -0.37 17.41
CA ALA A 191 -8.27 1.09 17.47
C ALA A 191 -6.95 1.61 18.09
N ALA A 192 -6.47 1.00 19.18
CA ALA A 192 -5.20 1.32 19.80
C ALA A 192 -4.00 1.06 18.87
N GLN A 193 -4.03 -0.06 18.14
CA GLN A 193 -3.02 -0.39 17.13
C GLN A 193 -2.89 0.71 16.09
N TYR A 194 -3.99 1.06 15.41
CA TYR A 194 -3.99 2.10 14.38
C TYR A 194 -3.87 3.52 14.95
N GLY A 195 -4.11 3.71 16.25
CA GLY A 195 -3.75 4.91 16.99
C GLY A 195 -2.25 5.10 17.08
N ARG A 196 -1.48 4.02 17.35
CA ARG A 196 -0.03 4.03 17.47
C ARG A 196 0.68 3.95 16.11
N TRP A 197 0.16 3.13 15.17
CA TRP A 197 0.74 2.89 13.85
C TRP A 197 -0.31 3.11 12.75
N PRO A 198 -0.60 4.37 12.39
CA PRO A 198 -1.59 4.69 11.35
C PRO A 198 -1.22 4.04 10.01
N TYR A 199 -2.18 3.34 9.39
CA TYR A 199 -1.97 2.58 8.16
C TYR A 199 -3.13 2.84 7.16
N PRO A 200 -2.91 2.75 5.84
CA PRO A 200 -1.63 2.50 5.15
C PRO A 200 -0.70 3.72 5.12
N VAL A 201 0.61 3.44 4.91
CA VAL A 201 1.59 4.52 4.67
C VAL A 201 1.49 4.98 3.22
N TRP A 202 1.23 6.27 3.00
CA TRP A 202 1.21 6.89 1.67
C TRP A 202 1.57 8.38 1.78
N GLN A 203 2.03 9.00 0.69
CA GLN A 203 2.50 10.38 0.73
C GLN A 203 1.53 11.35 0.05
N ARG A 204 1.23 11.11 -1.20
CA ARG A 204 0.39 11.96 -2.03
C ARG A 204 -0.59 11.11 -2.84
N PRO A 205 -1.79 11.63 -3.15
CA PRO A 205 -2.73 10.94 -4.01
C PRO A 205 -2.28 11.03 -5.47
N ASN A 206 -2.61 10.00 -6.24
CA ASN A 206 -2.39 10.03 -7.67
C ASN A 206 -3.41 10.97 -8.36
N ALA A 207 -2.91 12.02 -9.01
CA ALA A 207 -3.73 12.91 -9.84
C ALA A 207 -3.79 12.48 -11.31
N VAL A 208 -2.98 11.48 -11.69
CA VAL A 208 -3.03 10.91 -13.04
C VAL A 208 -4.41 10.33 -13.27
N ALA A 209 -4.99 10.55 -14.45
CA ALA A 209 -6.35 10.19 -14.82
C ALA A 209 -6.74 8.79 -14.34
N LEU A 210 -7.37 8.73 -13.18
CA LEU A 210 -7.98 7.53 -12.67
C LEU A 210 -9.16 7.19 -13.58
N ARG A 211 -9.29 5.92 -13.90
CA ARG A 211 -10.52 5.44 -14.55
C ARG A 211 -11.69 5.76 -13.62
N SER A 212 -12.78 6.36 -14.14
CA SER A 212 -13.93 6.66 -13.29
C SER A 212 -14.50 5.39 -12.66
N LEU A 213 -15.11 5.52 -11.47
CA LEU A 213 -15.75 4.41 -10.78
C LEU A 213 -16.81 3.75 -11.67
N ALA A 214 -17.63 4.53 -12.34
CA ALA A 214 -18.64 4.03 -13.29
C ALA A 214 -17.98 3.20 -14.42
N ALA A 215 -16.85 3.63 -14.96
CA ALA A 215 -16.14 2.86 -15.99
C ALA A 215 -15.50 1.59 -15.42
N THR A 216 -15.06 1.62 -14.16
CA THR A 216 -14.51 0.45 -13.46
C THR A 216 -15.59 -0.61 -13.23
N LEU A 217 -16.77 -0.21 -12.78
CA LEU A 217 -17.90 -1.12 -12.60
C LEU A 217 -18.39 -1.70 -13.93
N ARG A 218 -18.55 -0.87 -14.98
CA ARG A 218 -18.91 -1.38 -16.33
C ARG A 218 -17.96 -2.44 -16.86
N ALA A 219 -16.68 -2.38 -16.49
CA ALA A 219 -15.71 -3.42 -16.87
C ALA A 219 -15.91 -4.77 -16.17
N CYS A 220 -16.76 -4.84 -15.15
CA CYS A 220 -17.15 -6.11 -14.52
C CYS A 220 -18.14 -6.91 -15.37
N GLY A 221 -18.66 -6.33 -16.46
CA GLY A 221 -19.55 -7.02 -17.40
C GLY A 221 -20.90 -6.31 -17.58
N PRO A 222 -21.73 -6.80 -18.50
CA PRO A 222 -23.01 -6.17 -18.85
C PRO A 222 -24.03 -6.16 -17.70
N ASP A 223 -23.90 -7.10 -16.77
CA ASP A 223 -24.80 -7.22 -15.60
C ASP A 223 -24.39 -6.31 -14.43
N ALA A 224 -23.31 -5.54 -14.56
CA ALA A 224 -22.90 -4.65 -13.50
C ALA A 224 -23.91 -3.50 -13.38
N PRO A 225 -24.46 -3.26 -12.17
CA PRO A 225 -25.39 -2.16 -11.96
C PRO A 225 -24.79 -0.81 -12.33
N LEU A 226 -25.63 0.09 -12.86
CA LEU A 226 -25.24 1.47 -13.12
C LEU A 226 -25.37 2.28 -11.83
N LEU A 227 -24.37 3.09 -11.54
CA LEU A 227 -24.47 4.06 -10.47
C LEU A 227 -25.41 5.21 -10.85
N PRO A 228 -26.16 5.80 -9.89
CA PRO A 228 -26.88 7.03 -10.12
C PRO A 228 -25.92 8.18 -10.47
N GLU A 229 -26.45 9.28 -10.99
CA GLU A 229 -25.66 10.45 -11.39
C GLU A 229 -24.85 11.03 -10.23
N ARG A 230 -25.38 10.98 -9.02
CA ARG A 230 -24.75 11.44 -7.78
C ARG A 230 -24.78 10.33 -6.73
N PRO A 231 -23.89 9.35 -6.81
CA PRO A 231 -23.91 8.20 -5.92
C PRO A 231 -23.48 8.56 -4.50
N ASP A 232 -24.11 7.90 -3.53
CA ASP A 232 -23.63 7.84 -2.16
C ASP A 232 -22.64 6.68 -2.02
N ILE A 233 -21.42 6.98 -1.61
CA ILE A 233 -20.34 6.01 -1.47
C ILE A 233 -19.90 5.91 -0.02
N LEU A 234 -19.75 4.68 0.50
CA LEU A 234 -19.14 4.40 1.80
C LEU A 234 -17.75 3.80 1.62
N VAL A 235 -16.78 4.32 2.34
CA VAL A 235 -15.48 3.67 2.56
C VAL A 235 -15.43 3.23 4.03
N ALA A 236 -15.57 1.93 4.25
CA ALA A 236 -15.60 1.34 5.59
C ALA A 236 -14.21 0.90 6.02
N GLY A 237 -13.69 1.49 7.11
CA GLY A 237 -12.31 1.30 7.57
C GLY A 237 -11.32 2.02 6.65
N CYS A 238 -11.45 3.34 6.54
CA CYS A 238 -10.66 4.11 5.58
C CYS A 238 -9.17 4.29 5.97
N GLY A 239 -8.79 3.93 7.18
CA GLY A 239 -7.43 4.13 7.71
C GLY A 239 -6.98 5.57 7.53
N THR A 240 -5.79 5.77 6.98
CA THR A 240 -5.21 7.09 6.69
C THR A 240 -5.79 7.76 5.43
N GLY A 241 -6.90 7.25 4.86
CA GLY A 241 -7.71 7.92 3.84
C GLY A 241 -7.28 7.70 2.39
N ARG A 242 -6.32 6.81 2.09
CA ARG A 242 -5.83 6.60 0.73
C ARG A 242 -6.93 6.19 -0.25
N GLU A 243 -7.75 5.21 0.12
CA GLU A 243 -8.82 4.69 -0.74
C GLU A 243 -9.97 5.70 -0.87
N ALA A 244 -10.31 6.40 0.23
CA ALA A 244 -11.30 7.46 0.23
C ALA A 244 -10.92 8.60 -0.72
N MET A 245 -9.64 9.02 -0.71
CA MET A 245 -9.11 10.00 -1.65
C MET A 245 -9.22 9.54 -3.10
N MET A 246 -8.86 8.28 -3.38
CA MET A 246 -8.95 7.73 -4.73
C MET A 246 -10.39 7.73 -5.23
N LEU A 247 -11.33 7.26 -4.43
CA LEU A 247 -12.75 7.19 -4.78
C LEU A 247 -13.37 8.58 -4.99
N SER A 248 -13.03 9.56 -4.15
CA SER A 248 -13.50 10.93 -4.31
C SER A 248 -13.10 11.54 -5.66
N ARG A 249 -11.95 11.13 -6.21
CA ARG A 249 -11.45 11.54 -7.52
C ARG A 249 -11.98 10.70 -8.68
N MET A 250 -12.26 9.41 -8.45
CA MET A 250 -12.86 8.52 -9.45
C MET A 250 -14.34 8.82 -9.68
N ALA A 251 -15.00 9.46 -8.72
CA ALA A 251 -16.40 9.86 -8.76
C ALA A 251 -16.57 11.26 -8.13
N PRO A 252 -16.15 12.33 -8.82
CA PRO A 252 -16.18 13.69 -8.27
C PRO A 252 -17.60 14.20 -8.00
N GLU A 253 -18.61 13.63 -8.65
CA GLU A 253 -20.03 13.88 -8.45
C GLU A 253 -20.63 13.19 -7.22
N ALA A 254 -19.94 12.18 -6.67
CA ALA A 254 -20.40 11.38 -5.54
C ALA A 254 -20.34 12.13 -4.20
N ARG A 255 -21.13 11.66 -3.22
CA ARG A 255 -20.95 11.97 -1.81
C ARG A 255 -20.21 10.80 -1.15
N VAL A 256 -18.94 10.99 -0.80
CA VAL A 256 -18.12 9.96 -0.20
C VAL A 256 -18.09 10.12 1.31
N THR A 257 -18.57 9.11 2.03
CA THR A 257 -18.47 9.01 3.49
C THR A 257 -17.41 7.97 3.82
N ALA A 258 -16.42 8.34 4.60
CA ALA A 258 -15.35 7.45 5.04
C ALA A 258 -15.41 7.29 6.57
N ILE A 259 -15.49 6.04 7.04
CA ILE A 259 -15.54 5.71 8.46
C ILE A 259 -14.27 4.98 8.92
N GLU A 260 -13.81 5.28 10.13
CA GLU A 260 -12.62 4.69 10.74
C GLU A 260 -12.76 4.74 12.28
N LEU A 261 -12.19 3.76 12.99
CA LEU A 261 -12.17 3.69 14.44
C LEU A 261 -11.13 4.61 15.07
N SER A 262 -9.94 4.66 14.49
CA SER A 262 -8.79 5.40 15.00
C SER A 262 -8.88 6.89 14.67
N GLU A 263 -8.99 7.72 15.70
CA GLU A 263 -8.97 9.19 15.51
C GLU A 263 -7.62 9.68 14.97
N THR A 264 -6.51 9.05 15.37
CA THR A 264 -5.18 9.35 14.82
C THR A 264 -5.12 9.08 13.32
N SER A 265 -5.62 7.91 12.86
CA SER A 265 -5.73 7.61 11.43
C SER A 265 -6.62 8.61 10.70
N LEU A 266 -7.75 9.01 11.31
CA LEU A 266 -8.65 10.04 10.76
C LEU A 266 -8.00 11.41 10.70
N ALA A 267 -7.19 11.81 11.68
CA ALA A 267 -6.45 13.07 11.65
C ALA A 267 -5.49 13.10 10.46
N VAL A 268 -4.75 11.99 10.23
CA VAL A 268 -3.90 11.84 9.04
C VAL A 268 -4.72 11.89 7.75
N ALA A 269 -5.86 11.18 7.71
CA ALA A 269 -6.75 11.15 6.55
C ALA A 269 -7.28 12.56 6.20
N ARG A 270 -7.80 13.29 7.20
CA ARG A 270 -8.29 14.66 7.03
C ARG A 270 -7.20 15.60 6.50
N ALA A 271 -5.99 15.51 7.06
CA ALA A 271 -4.87 16.34 6.61
C ALA A 271 -4.46 16.04 5.16
N ARG A 272 -4.33 14.75 4.80
CA ARG A 272 -3.91 14.34 3.45
C ARG A 272 -4.99 14.52 2.38
N CYS A 273 -6.25 14.45 2.77
CA CYS A 273 -7.40 14.61 1.88
C CYS A 273 -7.98 16.03 1.91
N ALA A 274 -7.29 16.99 2.52
CA ALA A 274 -7.73 18.39 2.56
C ALA A 274 -8.00 18.92 1.14
N GLY A 275 -9.11 19.65 0.98
CA GLY A 275 -9.51 20.22 -0.31
C GLY A 275 -10.34 19.28 -1.21
N GLN A 276 -10.74 18.09 -0.73
CA GLN A 276 -11.72 17.23 -1.43
C GLN A 276 -13.14 17.57 -0.98
N PRO A 277 -13.94 18.32 -1.78
CA PRO A 277 -15.24 18.86 -1.32
C PRO A 277 -16.32 17.79 -1.18
N ASN A 278 -16.16 16.65 -1.84
CA ASN A 278 -17.14 15.56 -1.87
C ASN A 278 -16.82 14.43 -0.87
N LEU A 279 -15.83 14.63 0.05
CA LEU A 279 -15.35 13.62 0.99
C LEU A 279 -15.54 14.08 2.43
N ARG A 280 -16.19 13.27 3.26
CA ARG A 280 -16.31 13.48 4.70
C ARG A 280 -15.79 12.28 5.49
N PHE A 281 -15.17 12.54 6.64
CA PHE A 281 -14.62 11.53 7.56
C PHE A 281 -15.38 11.52 8.87
N LEU A 282 -15.76 10.31 9.34
CA LEU A 282 -16.45 10.08 10.60
C LEU A 282 -15.70 9.03 11.42
N ARG A 283 -15.57 9.27 12.72
CA ARG A 283 -15.16 8.22 13.66
C ARG A 283 -16.39 7.34 13.92
N HIS A 284 -16.34 6.08 13.45
CA HIS A 284 -17.50 5.20 13.54
C HIS A 284 -17.08 3.72 13.52
N ASP A 285 -17.77 2.90 14.32
CA ASP A 285 -17.63 1.45 14.27
C ASP A 285 -18.42 0.89 13.07
N LEU A 286 -17.76 0.04 12.28
CA LEU A 286 -18.37 -0.62 11.13
C LEU A 286 -19.60 -1.46 11.52
N HIS A 287 -19.60 -2.12 12.70
CA HIS A 287 -20.74 -2.89 13.17
C HIS A 287 -21.98 -2.01 13.44
N ALA A 288 -21.77 -0.75 13.78
CA ALA A 288 -22.83 0.23 14.02
C ALA A 288 -23.19 1.06 12.77
N VAL A 289 -22.72 0.69 11.58
CA VAL A 289 -22.89 1.47 10.34
C VAL A 289 -24.35 1.83 10.02
N ALA A 290 -25.31 1.05 10.48
CA ALA A 290 -26.76 1.33 10.34
C ALA A 290 -27.18 2.63 11.04
N GLU A 291 -26.47 3.06 12.09
CA GLU A 291 -26.72 4.31 12.82
C GLU A 291 -26.45 5.56 11.97
N LEU A 292 -25.75 5.43 10.84
CA LEU A 292 -25.58 6.51 9.88
C LEU A 292 -26.92 6.94 9.24
N GLY A 293 -27.96 6.10 9.31
CA GLY A 293 -29.30 6.41 8.88
C GLY A 293 -29.46 6.60 7.36
N GLN A 294 -28.50 6.12 6.56
CA GLN A 294 -28.51 6.26 5.08
C GLN A 294 -28.13 4.94 4.40
N ARG A 295 -28.46 4.84 3.12
CA ARG A 295 -28.02 3.75 2.24
C ARG A 295 -26.97 4.25 1.27
N PHE A 296 -26.16 3.34 0.78
CA PHE A 296 -25.06 3.64 -0.14
C PHE A 296 -25.20 2.88 -1.44
N ASP A 297 -24.96 3.56 -2.55
CA ASP A 297 -24.98 2.97 -3.89
C ASP A 297 -23.73 2.16 -4.19
N HIS A 298 -22.62 2.51 -3.52
CA HIS A 298 -21.36 1.78 -3.58
C HIS A 298 -20.68 1.74 -2.21
N ILE A 299 -20.21 0.56 -1.82
CA ILE A 299 -19.47 0.38 -0.56
C ILE A 299 -18.10 -0.22 -0.88
N VAL A 300 -17.05 0.35 -0.28
CA VAL A 300 -15.69 -0.21 -0.32
C VAL A 300 -15.26 -0.58 1.08
N CYS A 301 -14.84 -1.84 1.26
CA CYS A 301 -14.30 -2.38 2.49
C CYS A 301 -13.06 -3.22 2.17
N SER A 302 -11.89 -2.60 2.27
CA SER A 302 -10.63 -3.18 1.80
C SER A 302 -9.64 -3.33 2.96
N GLY A 303 -9.27 -4.56 3.29
CA GLY A 303 -8.31 -4.81 4.37
C GLY A 303 -8.89 -4.62 5.77
N VAL A 304 -10.20 -4.84 5.98
CA VAL A 304 -10.88 -4.53 7.25
C VAL A 304 -11.61 -5.72 7.85
N LEU A 305 -12.47 -6.40 7.09
CA LEU A 305 -13.36 -7.43 7.63
C LEU A 305 -12.61 -8.54 8.37
N HIS A 306 -11.48 -8.98 7.84
CA HIS A 306 -10.67 -10.03 8.45
C HIS A 306 -9.95 -9.60 9.75
N HIS A 307 -10.11 -8.35 10.16
CA HIS A 307 -9.65 -7.82 11.46
C HIS A 307 -10.79 -7.66 12.48
N LEU A 308 -12.01 -7.94 12.09
CA LEU A 308 -13.17 -7.90 12.99
C LEU A 308 -13.25 -9.19 13.81
N PRO A 309 -13.86 -9.12 15.03
CA PRO A 309 -14.14 -10.31 15.83
C PRO A 309 -15.02 -11.33 15.11
N ASP A 310 -15.98 -10.85 14.31
CA ASP A 310 -16.87 -11.62 13.45
C ASP A 310 -16.91 -10.93 12.07
N PRO A 311 -16.09 -11.40 11.12
CA PRO A 311 -16.01 -10.83 9.78
C PRO A 311 -17.33 -10.89 9.01
N GLU A 312 -18.07 -11.99 9.13
CA GLU A 312 -19.35 -12.19 8.43
C GLU A 312 -20.44 -11.27 9.00
N ALA A 313 -20.50 -11.07 10.30
CA ALA A 313 -21.40 -10.09 10.92
C ALA A 313 -21.09 -8.66 10.47
N GLY A 314 -19.81 -8.29 10.41
CA GLY A 314 -19.37 -7.00 9.85
C GLY A 314 -19.77 -6.85 8.38
N TRP A 315 -19.60 -7.91 7.58
CA TRP A 315 -20.01 -7.90 6.18
C TRP A 315 -21.52 -7.76 6.02
N ALA A 316 -22.31 -8.49 6.86
CA ALA A 316 -23.76 -8.36 6.91
C ALA A 316 -24.24 -6.96 7.27
N ALA A 317 -23.57 -6.29 8.22
CA ALA A 317 -23.88 -4.91 8.58
C ALA A 317 -23.72 -3.95 7.37
N LEU A 318 -22.64 -4.10 6.59
CA LEU A 318 -22.42 -3.33 5.36
C LEU A 318 -23.49 -3.62 4.29
N VAL A 319 -23.86 -4.89 4.10
CA VAL A 319 -24.94 -5.26 3.16
C VAL A 319 -26.27 -4.67 3.61
N GLY A 320 -26.51 -4.55 4.90
CA GLY A 320 -27.71 -3.93 5.49
C GLY A 320 -27.91 -2.47 5.06
N VAL A 321 -26.83 -1.73 4.82
CA VAL A 321 -26.85 -0.34 4.38
C VAL A 321 -26.57 -0.18 2.87
N LEU A 322 -26.37 -1.27 2.15
CA LEU A 322 -26.26 -1.23 0.69
C LEU A 322 -27.62 -0.95 0.04
N ALA A 323 -27.71 -0.01 -0.88
CA ALA A 323 -28.91 0.31 -1.59
C ALA A 323 -29.39 -0.87 -2.47
N PRO A 324 -30.69 -0.99 -2.77
CA PRO A 324 -31.15 -1.93 -3.79
C PRO A 324 -30.43 -1.68 -5.11
N GLY A 325 -29.89 -2.73 -5.74
CA GLY A 325 -29.05 -2.61 -6.94
C GLY A 325 -27.67 -1.97 -6.70
N GLY A 326 -27.29 -1.75 -5.43
CA GLY A 326 -25.98 -1.22 -5.08
C GLY A 326 -24.86 -2.24 -5.30
N THR A 327 -23.65 -1.72 -5.39
CA THR A 327 -22.42 -2.52 -5.60
C THR A 327 -21.47 -2.41 -4.42
N MET A 328 -20.60 -3.41 -4.27
CA MET A 328 -19.63 -3.45 -3.18
C MET A 328 -18.27 -3.92 -3.69
N GLN A 329 -17.19 -3.31 -3.20
CA GLN A 329 -15.83 -3.82 -3.36
C GLN A 329 -15.32 -4.28 -2.00
N VAL A 330 -14.89 -5.54 -1.94
CA VAL A 330 -14.35 -6.15 -0.72
C VAL A 330 -12.98 -6.71 -0.99
N ALA A 331 -12.04 -6.47 -0.08
CA ALA A 331 -10.73 -7.10 -0.12
C ALA A 331 -10.42 -7.82 1.20
N LEU A 332 -9.96 -9.09 1.09
CA LEU A 332 -9.78 -10.01 2.22
C LEU A 332 -8.42 -10.71 2.13
N TYR A 333 -7.80 -10.99 3.27
CA TYR A 333 -6.58 -11.79 3.31
C TYR A 333 -6.86 -13.25 2.94
N SER A 334 -6.02 -13.78 2.05
CA SER A 334 -6.00 -15.18 1.67
C SER A 334 -5.31 -16.03 2.73
N ARG A 335 -5.96 -17.10 3.19
CA ARG A 335 -5.37 -18.09 4.11
C ARG A 335 -4.15 -18.77 3.52
N ILE A 336 -4.18 -19.11 2.22
CA ILE A 336 -3.09 -19.77 1.52
C ILE A 336 -1.89 -18.82 1.38
N ALA A 337 -2.13 -17.61 0.91
CA ALA A 337 -1.05 -16.64 0.71
C ALA A 337 -0.42 -16.16 2.04
N ARG A 338 -1.19 -16.14 3.14
CA ARG A 338 -0.71 -15.77 4.49
C ARG A 338 0.13 -16.86 5.18
N LEU A 339 0.29 -18.06 4.59
CA LEU A 339 1.21 -19.08 5.13
C LEU A 339 2.66 -18.58 5.27
N GLN A 340 3.11 -17.71 4.38
CA GLN A 340 4.43 -17.10 4.47
C GLN A 340 4.55 -16.15 5.68
N VAL A 341 3.49 -15.43 6.00
CA VAL A 341 3.42 -14.58 7.23
C VAL A 341 3.43 -15.46 8.47
N THR A 342 2.70 -16.57 8.46
CA THR A 342 2.72 -17.56 9.54
C THR A 342 4.13 -18.14 9.72
N ALA A 343 4.82 -18.47 8.63
CA ALA A 343 6.21 -18.94 8.69
C ALA A 343 7.17 -17.87 9.26
N ALA A 344 6.96 -16.60 8.91
CA ALA A 344 7.73 -15.50 9.49
C ALA A 344 7.49 -15.34 11.00
N ARG A 345 6.23 -15.39 11.44
CA ARG A 345 5.85 -15.36 12.86
C ARG A 345 6.49 -16.53 13.66
N LEU A 346 6.47 -17.74 13.08
CA LEU A 346 7.12 -18.90 13.68
C LEU A 346 8.64 -18.71 13.80
N ARG A 347 9.30 -18.14 12.78
CA ARG A 347 10.73 -17.84 12.77
C ARG A 347 11.11 -16.78 13.80
N LEU A 348 10.25 -15.80 14.04
CA LEU A 348 10.43 -14.78 15.09
C LEU A 348 10.30 -15.36 16.50
N GLY A 349 9.55 -16.46 16.67
CA GLY A 349 9.52 -17.25 17.90
C GLY A 349 9.05 -16.45 19.11
N THR A 350 9.93 -16.30 20.12
CA THR A 350 9.60 -15.61 21.38
C THR A 350 9.29 -14.14 21.21
N LEU A 351 9.82 -13.46 20.19
CA LEU A 351 9.47 -12.06 19.91
C LEU A 351 7.97 -11.84 19.70
N MET A 352 7.25 -12.84 19.20
CA MET A 352 5.80 -12.75 19.00
C MET A 352 4.99 -12.73 20.30
N ARG A 353 5.63 -12.91 21.44
CA ARG A 353 5.00 -12.90 22.79
C ARG A 353 5.30 -11.64 23.57
N GLU A 354 6.22 -10.82 23.09
CA GLU A 354 6.61 -9.57 23.72
C GLU A 354 5.61 -8.46 23.39
N PRO A 355 5.41 -7.47 24.27
CA PRO A 355 4.65 -6.28 23.93
C PRO A 355 5.23 -5.58 22.71
N VAL A 356 4.39 -5.25 21.72
CA VAL A 356 4.85 -4.64 20.48
C VAL A 356 5.32 -3.22 20.73
N SER A 357 6.53 -2.93 20.27
CA SER A 357 7.17 -1.62 20.31
C SER A 357 7.94 -1.39 19.01
N ASP A 358 8.33 -0.15 18.74
CA ASP A 358 9.14 0.16 17.56
C ASP A 358 10.51 -0.57 17.61
N ASP A 359 11.09 -0.75 18.80
CA ASP A 359 12.33 -1.54 18.97
C ASP A 359 12.12 -3.02 18.68
N LEU A 360 10.99 -3.59 19.11
CA LEU A 360 10.64 -4.97 18.77
C LEU A 360 10.43 -5.14 17.26
N ILE A 361 9.79 -4.18 16.60
CA ILE A 361 9.60 -4.18 15.14
C ILE A 361 10.94 -4.13 14.41
N ARG A 362 11.88 -3.27 14.85
CA ARG A 362 13.25 -3.21 14.29
C ARG A 362 14.01 -4.53 14.47
N GLU A 363 13.88 -5.14 15.65
CA GLU A 363 14.51 -6.44 15.92
C GLU A 363 13.91 -7.55 15.07
N ALA A 364 12.60 -7.58 14.89
CA ALA A 364 11.92 -8.52 14.00
C ALA A 364 12.39 -8.34 12.55
N ARG A 365 12.47 -7.11 12.06
CA ARG A 365 13.01 -6.80 10.72
C ARG A 365 14.47 -7.27 10.60
N ARG A 366 15.32 -6.95 11.58
CA ARG A 366 16.72 -7.36 11.58
C ARG A 366 16.89 -8.88 11.43
N ARG A 367 16.10 -9.67 12.17
CA ARG A 367 16.12 -11.14 12.07
C ARG A 367 15.66 -11.63 10.69
N LEU A 368 14.60 -11.03 10.14
CA LEU A 368 14.09 -11.44 8.84
C LEU A 368 14.97 -10.96 7.67
N ILE A 369 15.68 -9.83 7.79
CA ILE A 369 16.69 -9.41 6.81
C ILE A 369 17.85 -10.42 6.75
N THR A 370 18.27 -10.97 7.90
CA THR A 370 19.34 -11.96 7.97
C THR A 370 18.92 -13.33 7.40
N ALA A 371 17.64 -13.67 7.51
CA ALA A 371 17.07 -14.93 7.00
C ALA A 371 15.75 -14.64 6.26
N PRO A 372 15.81 -14.15 5.02
CA PRO A 372 14.67 -13.61 4.32
C PRO A 372 13.61 -14.66 3.97
N LEU A 373 12.36 -14.19 3.94
CA LEU A 373 11.19 -14.85 3.39
C LEU A 373 10.63 -13.92 2.32
N PRO A 374 10.88 -14.14 1.03
CA PRO A 374 10.62 -13.15 -0.03
C PRO A 374 9.19 -12.59 -0.03
N SER A 375 8.17 -13.43 0.16
CA SER A 375 6.77 -12.96 0.22
C SER A 375 6.48 -11.99 1.39
N VAL A 376 7.37 -11.92 2.38
CA VAL A 376 7.28 -11.01 3.53
C VAL A 376 8.29 -9.88 3.38
N THR A 377 9.56 -10.22 3.13
CA THR A 377 10.65 -9.25 3.10
C THR A 377 10.67 -8.37 1.85
N ASP A 378 10.03 -8.81 0.77
CA ASP A 378 9.86 -8.02 -0.46
C ASP A 378 8.52 -7.24 -0.47
N SER A 379 7.66 -7.46 0.54
CA SER A 379 6.45 -6.65 0.70
C SER A 379 6.80 -5.21 1.03
N ARG A 380 6.12 -4.26 0.41
CA ARG A 380 6.27 -2.85 0.75
C ARG A 380 6.03 -2.56 2.24
N ASP A 381 5.12 -3.31 2.87
CA ASP A 381 4.79 -3.18 4.29
C ASP A 381 5.97 -3.51 5.20
N PHE A 382 6.87 -4.39 4.75
CA PHE A 382 8.07 -4.72 5.51
C PHE A 382 9.00 -3.52 5.75
N PHE A 383 8.88 -2.44 4.96
CA PHE A 383 9.79 -1.30 5.00
C PHE A 383 9.29 -0.11 5.84
N SER A 384 8.23 -0.28 6.64
CA SER A 384 7.76 0.72 7.60
C SER A 384 7.29 0.08 8.91
N THR A 385 7.36 0.82 10.03
CA THR A 385 6.89 0.31 11.33
C THR A 385 5.41 -0.03 11.30
N ALA A 386 4.57 0.86 10.75
CA ALA A 386 3.13 0.63 10.62
C ALA A 386 2.84 -0.58 9.72
N GLY A 387 3.55 -0.71 8.59
CA GLY A 387 3.39 -1.83 7.67
C GLY A 387 3.84 -3.16 8.31
N VAL A 388 4.98 -3.21 8.99
CA VAL A 388 5.44 -4.43 9.69
C VAL A 388 4.50 -4.81 10.82
N HIS A 389 3.98 -3.80 11.54
CA HIS A 389 2.97 -4.07 12.56
C HIS A 389 1.74 -4.73 11.96
N ASP A 390 1.16 -4.14 10.91
CA ASP A 390 0.01 -4.68 10.20
C ASP A 390 0.28 -6.08 9.62
N LEU A 391 1.46 -6.28 9.01
CA LEU A 391 1.85 -7.53 8.36
C LEU A 391 2.09 -8.68 9.35
N LEU A 392 2.82 -8.42 10.46
CA LEU A 392 3.34 -9.46 11.35
C LEU A 392 2.72 -9.47 12.73
N PHE A 393 2.31 -8.32 13.26
CA PHE A 393 1.94 -8.15 14.66
C PHE A 393 0.49 -7.72 14.86
N HIS A 394 -0.35 -7.79 13.80
CA HIS A 394 -1.74 -7.39 13.92
C HIS A 394 -2.44 -8.16 15.06
N VAL A 395 -3.17 -7.43 15.90
CA VAL A 395 -3.79 -7.97 17.14
C VAL A 395 -4.88 -9.01 16.88
N HIS A 396 -5.53 -8.95 15.70
CA HIS A 396 -6.53 -9.92 15.29
C HIS A 396 -6.56 -10.08 13.78
N GLU A 397 -6.51 -11.33 13.31
CA GLU A 397 -6.55 -11.64 11.87
C GLU A 397 -7.27 -12.97 11.66
N ASP A 398 -8.37 -12.96 10.91
CA ASP A 398 -9.13 -14.13 10.47
C ASP A 398 -9.18 -14.22 8.94
N CYS A 399 -8.27 -15.03 8.38
CA CYS A 399 -8.09 -15.16 6.92
C CYS A 399 -9.19 -16.01 6.28
N PHE A 400 -9.51 -15.64 5.05
CA PHE A 400 -10.48 -16.33 4.22
C PHE A 400 -9.83 -17.34 3.26
N ASP A 401 -10.61 -18.32 2.84
CA ASP A 401 -10.38 -19.14 1.65
C ASP A 401 -11.54 -18.94 0.66
N VAL A 402 -11.33 -19.33 -0.59
CA VAL A 402 -12.34 -19.13 -1.64
C VAL A 402 -13.67 -19.80 -1.32
N PRO A 403 -13.73 -21.04 -0.77
CA PRO A 403 -14.99 -21.65 -0.35
C PRO A 403 -15.71 -20.91 0.79
N ARG A 404 -14.99 -20.27 1.73
CA ARG A 404 -15.60 -19.42 2.77
C ARG A 404 -16.21 -18.16 2.18
N ILE A 405 -15.51 -17.56 1.21
CA ILE A 405 -16.00 -16.38 0.48
C ILE A 405 -17.32 -16.74 -0.25
N GLU A 406 -17.38 -17.87 -0.93
CA GLU A 406 -18.59 -18.35 -1.63
C GLU A 406 -19.76 -18.44 -0.67
N ARG A 407 -19.59 -19.16 0.44
CA ARG A 407 -20.66 -19.29 1.47
C ARG A 407 -21.12 -17.94 2.01
N ALA A 408 -20.19 -16.99 2.22
CA ALA A 408 -20.53 -15.67 2.73
C ALA A 408 -21.32 -14.85 1.68
N ILE A 409 -20.92 -14.88 0.42
CA ILE A 409 -21.63 -14.24 -0.70
C ILE A 409 -23.06 -14.76 -0.81
N ASP A 410 -23.25 -16.08 -0.77
CA ASP A 410 -24.56 -16.73 -0.88
C ASP A 410 -25.44 -16.38 0.31
N ALA A 411 -24.92 -16.49 1.55
CA ALA A 411 -25.65 -16.20 2.78
C ALA A 411 -26.08 -14.73 2.86
N LEU A 412 -25.31 -13.81 2.27
CA LEU A 412 -25.60 -12.38 2.26
C LEU A 412 -26.45 -11.93 1.06
N GLY A 413 -26.86 -12.84 0.19
CA GLY A 413 -27.62 -12.51 -1.02
C GLY A 413 -26.87 -11.58 -1.97
N LEU A 414 -25.57 -11.80 -2.10
CA LEU A 414 -24.71 -11.05 -3.01
C LEU A 414 -24.45 -11.85 -4.28
N LYS A 415 -24.18 -11.15 -5.39
CA LYS A 415 -23.73 -11.72 -6.66
C LYS A 415 -22.29 -11.30 -6.92
N LEU A 416 -21.41 -12.24 -7.19
CA LEU A 416 -20.05 -11.95 -7.63
C LEU A 416 -20.08 -11.40 -9.06
N LEU A 417 -19.64 -10.17 -9.26
CA LEU A 417 -19.49 -9.53 -10.55
C LEU A 417 -18.10 -9.79 -11.15
N ARG A 418 -17.07 -9.77 -10.33
CA ARG A 418 -15.69 -10.02 -10.75
C ARG A 418 -14.79 -10.33 -9.56
N PHE A 419 -13.93 -11.33 -9.73
CA PHE A 419 -12.71 -11.50 -8.95
C PHE A 419 -11.55 -10.73 -9.62
N GLY A 420 -10.78 -9.96 -8.85
CA GLY A 420 -9.66 -9.17 -9.35
C GLY A 420 -8.34 -9.92 -9.25
N LEU A 421 -7.53 -9.84 -10.30
CA LEU A 421 -6.17 -10.37 -10.32
C LEU A 421 -5.15 -9.23 -10.18
N PRO A 422 -4.03 -9.45 -9.46
CA PRO A 422 -3.07 -8.40 -9.14
C PRO A 422 -2.24 -7.97 -10.36
N THR A 423 -1.92 -8.87 -11.28
CA THR A 423 -1.04 -8.61 -12.41
C THR A 423 -1.63 -9.04 -13.76
N PRO A 424 -1.21 -8.45 -14.88
CA PRO A 424 -1.59 -8.92 -16.22
C PRO A 424 -1.12 -10.36 -16.50
N GLU A 425 -0.03 -10.79 -15.90
CA GLU A 425 0.52 -12.14 -16.01
C GLU A 425 -0.40 -13.15 -15.28
N ASP A 426 -0.94 -12.79 -14.12
CA ASP A 426 -1.95 -13.58 -13.43
C ASP A 426 -3.23 -13.67 -14.26
N GLU A 427 -3.65 -12.55 -14.86
CA GLU A 427 -4.79 -12.49 -15.77
C GLU A 427 -4.62 -13.45 -16.96
N ALA A 428 -3.44 -13.48 -17.58
CA ALA A 428 -3.13 -14.37 -18.68
C ALA A 428 -3.17 -15.85 -18.25
N ARG A 429 -2.53 -16.18 -17.12
CA ARG A 429 -2.53 -17.55 -16.57
C ARG A 429 -3.93 -18.04 -16.19
N TYR A 430 -4.75 -17.17 -15.61
CA TYR A 430 -6.12 -17.51 -15.26
C TYR A 430 -6.96 -17.80 -16.51
N ARG A 431 -6.87 -16.95 -17.53
CA ARG A 431 -7.59 -17.15 -18.81
C ARG A 431 -7.19 -18.44 -19.53
N GLU A 432 -5.92 -18.80 -19.46
CA GLU A 432 -5.43 -20.07 -20.00
C GLU A 432 -6.02 -21.26 -19.25
N MET A 433 -6.10 -21.19 -17.91
CA MET A 433 -6.64 -22.25 -17.07
C MET A 433 -8.17 -22.35 -17.13
N ALA A 434 -8.86 -21.22 -17.18
CA ALA A 434 -10.31 -21.11 -17.15
C ALA A 434 -10.88 -20.28 -18.32
N PRO A 435 -10.73 -20.73 -19.59
CA PRO A 435 -11.20 -19.99 -20.76
C PRO A 435 -12.73 -19.85 -20.82
N HIS A 436 -13.46 -20.69 -20.06
CA HIS A 436 -14.91 -20.62 -19.92
C HIS A 436 -15.40 -19.50 -19.00
N ASP A 437 -14.50 -18.88 -18.20
CA ASP A 437 -14.81 -17.79 -17.24
C ASP A 437 -14.15 -16.46 -17.63
N PRO A 438 -14.53 -15.82 -18.74
CA PRO A 438 -13.94 -14.56 -19.17
C PRO A 438 -14.28 -13.38 -18.25
N GLN A 439 -15.25 -13.51 -17.36
CA GLN A 439 -15.69 -12.50 -16.42
C GLN A 439 -15.13 -12.69 -15.01
N HIS A 440 -14.39 -13.76 -14.77
CA HIS A 440 -13.77 -14.08 -13.47
C HIS A 440 -14.81 -14.23 -12.35
N ARG A 441 -15.80 -15.11 -12.56
CA ARG A 441 -16.92 -15.34 -11.62
C ARG A 441 -17.02 -16.78 -11.13
N ASP A 442 -16.32 -17.70 -11.76
CA ASP A 442 -16.33 -19.12 -11.38
C ASP A 442 -15.49 -19.37 -10.14
N VAL A 443 -16.16 -19.47 -8.99
CA VAL A 443 -15.52 -19.65 -7.68
C VAL A 443 -14.73 -20.95 -7.60
N ALA A 444 -15.20 -22.02 -8.24
CA ALA A 444 -14.48 -23.29 -8.27
C ALA A 444 -13.17 -23.18 -9.06
N ALA A 445 -13.19 -22.48 -10.20
CA ALA A 445 -11.99 -22.18 -10.98
C ALA A 445 -11.01 -21.30 -10.17
N TRP A 446 -11.50 -20.33 -9.40
CA TRP A 446 -10.68 -19.49 -8.52
C TRP A 446 -10.00 -20.29 -7.43
N ASN A 447 -10.71 -21.19 -6.78
CA ASN A 447 -10.13 -22.08 -5.76
C ASN A 447 -9.02 -22.96 -6.36
N ALA A 448 -9.27 -23.55 -7.53
CA ALA A 448 -8.28 -24.36 -8.24
C ALA A 448 -7.05 -23.52 -8.69
N TYR A 449 -7.26 -22.27 -9.09
CA TYR A 449 -6.20 -21.35 -9.49
C TYR A 449 -5.30 -20.99 -8.31
N GLU A 450 -5.87 -20.62 -7.18
CA GLU A 450 -5.11 -20.26 -5.97
C GLU A 450 -4.27 -21.41 -5.45
N ILE A 451 -4.81 -22.64 -5.42
CA ILE A 451 -4.06 -23.82 -4.99
C ILE A 451 -2.81 -24.04 -5.86
N ARG A 452 -2.90 -23.77 -7.17
CA ARG A 452 -1.77 -23.89 -8.10
C ARG A 452 -0.82 -22.69 -8.06
N ASN A 453 -1.30 -21.52 -7.64
CA ASN A 453 -0.59 -20.25 -7.62
C ASN A 453 -0.73 -19.58 -6.24
N PRO A 454 -0.17 -20.16 -5.17
CA PRO A 454 -0.47 -19.78 -3.78
C PRO A 454 -0.04 -18.36 -3.39
N SER A 455 0.85 -17.74 -4.16
CA SER A 455 1.31 -16.36 -3.92
C SER A 455 0.49 -15.29 -4.66
N THR A 456 -0.44 -15.67 -5.54
CA THR A 456 -1.21 -14.69 -6.34
C THR A 456 -1.93 -13.68 -5.46
N PHE A 457 -2.53 -14.12 -4.36
CA PHE A 457 -3.27 -13.23 -3.46
C PHE A 457 -2.48 -12.81 -2.22
N ALA A 458 -1.15 -12.73 -2.33
CA ALA A 458 -0.29 -12.27 -1.24
C ALA A 458 -0.67 -10.88 -0.69
N GLY A 459 -1.19 -9.99 -1.54
CA GLY A 459 -1.80 -8.76 -1.09
C GLY A 459 -3.18 -9.01 -0.46
N MET A 460 -4.16 -9.37 -1.24
CA MET A 460 -5.54 -9.69 -0.82
C MET A 460 -6.32 -10.27 -2.00
N TYR A 461 -7.35 -11.08 -1.72
CA TYR A 461 -8.47 -11.20 -2.65
C TYR A 461 -9.11 -9.85 -2.88
N ARG A 462 -9.53 -9.56 -4.09
CA ARG A 462 -10.28 -8.36 -4.43
C ARG A 462 -11.52 -8.74 -5.24
N MET A 463 -12.69 -8.37 -4.74
CA MET A 463 -13.95 -8.75 -5.32
C MET A 463 -14.83 -7.54 -5.56
N THR A 464 -15.52 -7.53 -6.70
CA THR A 464 -16.63 -6.62 -6.95
C THR A 464 -17.92 -7.45 -6.92
N LEU A 465 -18.86 -7.00 -6.11
CA LEU A 465 -20.09 -7.67 -5.77
C LEU A 465 -21.28 -6.73 -6.05
N ALA A 466 -22.45 -7.30 -6.28
CA ALA A 466 -23.71 -6.56 -6.30
C ALA A 466 -24.73 -7.22 -5.39
N ARG A 467 -25.68 -6.45 -4.88
CA ARG A 467 -26.83 -6.99 -4.18
C ARG A 467 -27.67 -7.80 -5.19
N ALA A 468 -27.98 -9.05 -4.87
CA ALA A 468 -28.91 -9.83 -5.68
C ALA A 468 -30.29 -9.14 -5.70
N SER A 469 -30.95 -9.19 -6.86
CA SER A 469 -32.27 -8.53 -7.10
C SER A 469 -33.36 -9.15 -6.26
#